data_373da8534182441f0a5eba6476cf1bbb
#
_entry.id   373da8534182441f0a5eba6476cf1bbb
#
_cell.length_a   1.000
_cell.length_b   1.000
_cell.length_c   1.000
_cell.angle_alpha   90.00
_cell.angle_beta   90.00
_cell.angle_gamma   90.00
#
_symmetry.space_group_name_H-M   'P 1'
#
loop_
_entity.id
_entity.type
_entity.pdbx_description
1 polymer ?
#
loop_
_entity_poly.entity_id
_entity_poly.type
_entity_poly.pdbx_seq_one_letter_code
_entity_poly.pdbx_strand_id
1 'polypeptide(L)' 'MKTLNNLKIKIMVRAFRIRIENGENIEDIAADYPSLTVDDLEAIKSELEK' A
#
# COMPACT_ATOMS: atom_id res chain seq x y z
N MET A 1 14.48 -11.10 4.50
CA MET A 1 13.91 -10.83 4.38
C MET A 1 13.02 -10.50 4.61
N LYS A 2 12.49 -9.72 4.69
CA LYS A 2 11.47 -9.69 4.93
C LYS A 2 10.71 -8.74 4.38
N THR A 3 9.94 -8.96 3.49
CA THR A 3 8.86 -8.13 3.04
C THR A 3 7.72 -8.27 4.02
N LEU A 4 6.70 -7.46 3.84
CA LEU A 4 5.48 -7.64 4.61
C LEU A 4 4.86 -8.97 4.24
N ASN A 5 4.28 -9.66 5.22
CA ASN A 5 3.59 -10.89 4.92
C ASN A 5 2.23 -10.57 4.30
N ASN A 6 1.54 -11.61 3.83
CA ASN A 6 0.29 -11.42 3.10
C ASN A 6 -0.78 -10.70 3.92
N LEU A 7 -0.83 -10.99 5.20
CA LEU A 7 -1.83 -10.34 6.04
C LEU A 7 -1.59 -8.84 6.13
N LYS A 8 -0.33 -8.46 6.33
CA LYS A 8 -0.01 -7.03 6.42
C LYS A 8 -0.25 -6.33 5.10
N ILE A 9 0.06 -6.98 3.99
CA ILE A 9 -0.23 -6.41 2.67
C ILE A 9 -1.73 -6.16 2.53
N LYS A 10 -2.57 -7.11 2.93
CA LYS A 10 -4.00 -6.93 2.81
C LYS A 10 -4.50 -5.75 3.65
N ILE A 11 -3.97 -5.61 4.86
CA ILE A 11 -4.34 -4.50 5.72
C ILE A 11 -3.95 -3.17 5.08
N MET A 12 -2.74 -3.12 4.52
CA MET A 12 -2.27 -1.90 3.87
C MET A 12 -3.09 -1.60 2.62
N VAL A 13 -3.46 -2.61 1.86
CA VAL A 13 -4.29 -2.42 0.67
C VAL A 13 -5.60 -1.77 1.06
N ARG A 14 -6.22 -2.23 2.13
CA ARG A 14 -7.48 -1.64 2.57
C ARG A 14 -7.31 -0.18 2.96
N ALA A 15 -6.26 0.11 3.71
CA ALA A 15 -5.99 1.49 4.11
C ALA A 15 -5.75 2.38 2.90
N PHE A 16 -4.96 1.91 1.95
CA PHE A 16 -4.70 2.67 0.74
C PHE A 16 -5.98 2.89 -0.06
N ARG A 17 -6.79 1.83 -0.18
CA ARG A 17 -8.01 1.93 -0.97
C ARG A 17 -8.95 3.00 -0.42
N ILE A 18 -9.11 3.05 0.89
CA ILE A 18 -9.97 4.04 1.51
C ILE A 18 -9.49 5.45 1.18
N ARG A 19 -8.19 5.67 1.28
CA ARG A 19 -7.65 7.00 1.02
C ARG A 19 -7.73 7.36 -0.46
N ILE A 20 -7.53 6.38 -1.34
CA ILE A 20 -7.67 6.63 -2.78
C ILE A 20 -9.11 7.01 -3.10
N GLU A 21 -10.07 6.33 -2.48
CA GLU A 21 -11.47 6.66 -2.69
C GLU A 21 -11.82 8.04 -2.17
N ASN A 22 -11.03 8.53 -1.21
CA ASN A 22 -11.20 9.89 -0.72
C ASN A 22 -10.52 10.94 -1.60
N GLY A 23 -9.90 10.51 -2.71
CA GLY A 23 -9.31 11.43 -3.65
C GLY A 23 -7.81 11.63 -3.50
N GLU A 24 -7.15 10.84 -2.65
CA GLU A 24 -5.72 10.98 -2.46
C GLU A 24 -4.95 10.17 -3.50
N ASN A 25 -3.74 10.62 -3.80
CA ASN A 25 -2.85 9.91 -4.71
C ASN A 25 -2.06 8.87 -3.96
N ILE A 26 -1.75 7.77 -4.65
CA ILE A 26 -1.02 6.69 -4.01
C ILE A 26 0.36 7.14 -3.55
N GLU A 27 0.99 8.05 -4.28
CA GLU A 27 2.30 8.56 -3.89
C GLU A 27 2.22 9.37 -2.61
N ASP A 28 1.17 10.15 -2.45
CA ASP A 28 0.96 10.93 -1.23
C ASP A 28 0.72 9.99 -0.05
N ILE A 29 -0.06 8.95 -0.28
CA ILE A 29 -0.34 7.99 0.77
C ILE A 29 0.94 7.28 1.19
N ALA A 30 1.74 6.87 0.21
CA ALA A 30 3.00 6.17 0.49
C ALA A 30 3.96 7.03 1.29
N ALA A 31 3.90 8.35 1.10
CA ALA A 31 4.76 9.25 1.85
C ALA A 31 4.47 9.20 3.35
N ASP A 32 3.27 8.81 3.73
CA ASP A 32 2.92 8.68 5.15
C ASP A 32 3.44 7.38 5.75
N TYR A 33 3.95 6.48 4.92
CA TYR A 33 4.45 5.18 5.38
C TYR A 33 5.89 4.99 4.93
N PRO A 34 6.82 5.77 5.51
CA PRO A 34 8.21 5.75 5.04
C PRO A 34 8.92 4.42 5.25
N SER A 35 8.36 3.55 6.08
CA SER A 35 8.98 2.25 6.30
C SER A 35 8.66 1.24 5.19
N LEU A 36 7.77 1.58 4.28
CA LEU A 36 7.46 0.70 3.17
C LEU A 36 8.57 0.75 2.13
N THR A 37 8.99 -0.43 1.67
CA THR A 37 9.97 -0.51 0.60
C THR A 37 9.28 -0.39 -0.75
N VAL A 38 10.09 -0.25 -1.79
CA VAL A 38 9.56 -0.24 -3.15
C VAL A 38 8.82 -1.54 -3.43
N ASP A 39 9.37 -2.67 -2.98
CA ASP A 39 8.72 -3.96 -3.17
C ASP A 39 7.36 -4.01 -2.47
N ASP A 40 7.30 -3.47 -1.27
CA ASP A 40 6.04 -3.44 -0.54
C ASP A 40 4.99 -2.62 -1.28
N LEU A 41 5.40 -1.46 -1.79
CA LEU A 41 4.48 -0.60 -2.53
C LEU A 41 4.00 -1.27 -3.79
N GLU A 42 4.89 -1.97 -4.49
CA GLU A 42 4.48 -2.65 -5.70
C GLU A 42 3.49 -3.78 -5.42
N ALA A 43 3.69 -4.48 -4.32
CA ALA A 43 2.74 -5.51 -3.91
C ALA A 43 1.38 -4.89 -3.62
N ILE A 44 1.36 -3.76 -2.95
CA ILE A 44 0.11 -3.06 -2.64
C ILE A 44 -0.56 -2.60 -3.92
N LYS A 45 0.20 -2.00 -4.84
CA LYS A 45 -0.36 -1.55 -6.10
C LYS A 45 -0.96 -2.69 -6.89
N SER A 46 -0.26 -3.82 -6.92
CA SER A 46 -0.74 -4.99 -7.63
C SER A 46 -2.07 -5.47 -7.08
N GLU A 47 -2.22 -5.47 -5.76
CA GLU A 47 -3.46 -5.88 -5.15
C GLU A 47 -4.58 -4.89 -5.43
N LEU A 48 -4.25 -3.59 -5.47
CA LEU A 48 -5.25 -2.58 -5.74
C LEU A 48 -5.82 -2.68 -7.15
N GLU A 49 -5.03 -3.21 -8.07
CA GLU A 49 -5.43 -3.33 -9.47
C GLU A 49 -6.26 -4.56 -9.76
N LYS A 50 -6.37 -5.46 -8.83
CA LYS A 50 -7.14 -6.69 -9.05
C LYS A 50 -8.65 -6.45 -9.07
#